data_9f7e644dd1b7e816ad3b14a7a10f2ee4
#
_entry.id   9f7e644dd1b7e816ad3b14a7a10f2ee4
#
_cell.length_a   1.000
_cell.length_b   1.000
_cell.length_c   1.000
_cell.angle_alpha   90.00
_cell.angle_beta   90.00
_cell.angle_gamma   90.00
#
_symmetry.space_group_name_H-M   'P 1'
#
loop_
_entity.id
_entity.type
_entity.pdbx_description
1 polymer ?
#
loop_
_entity_poly.entity_id
_entity_poly.type
_entity_poly.pdbx_seq_one_letter_code
_entity_poly.pdbx_strand_id
1 'polypeptide(L)'
;MWFQLRSPELAADFERLMAEDREIVQRSLDTMSEWRLTRPTDVPGQSIGQADYVLIAEIVEVERWEQQATEHIQRLTDDLAHLVSSRGMLVVRPVL
;
A
#
# COMPACT_ATOMS: atom_id res chain seq x y z
N MET A 1 4.04 0.18 -1.32
CA MET A 1 3.17 -0.21 -2.46
C MET A 1 2.66 1.04 -3.16
N TRP A 2 2.49 0.97 -4.44
CA TRP A 2 1.84 2.01 -5.22
C TRP A 2 0.62 1.43 -5.93
N PHE A 3 -0.34 2.29 -6.22
CA PHE A 3 -1.62 1.88 -6.82
C PHE A 3 -2.04 2.90 -7.87
N GLN A 4 -2.53 2.40 -9.00
CA GLN A 4 -3.21 3.19 -10.02
C GLN A 4 -4.68 2.77 -10.04
N LEU A 5 -5.58 3.72 -9.90
CA LEU A 5 -7.03 3.45 -9.93
C LEU A 5 -7.50 3.21 -11.38
N ARG A 6 -8.55 2.39 -11.51
CA ARG A 6 -9.21 2.19 -12.81
C ARG A 6 -9.90 3.46 -13.29
N SER A 7 -10.38 4.28 -12.35
CA SER A 7 -11.09 5.53 -12.64
C SER A 7 -10.97 6.46 -11.42
N PRO A 8 -10.87 7.79 -11.64
CA PRO A 8 -10.80 8.75 -10.54
C PRO A 8 -12.00 8.71 -9.60
N GLU A 9 -13.17 8.32 -10.09
CA GLU A 9 -14.38 8.24 -9.27
C GLU A 9 -14.29 7.17 -8.18
N LEU A 10 -13.35 6.24 -8.29
CA LEU A 10 -13.17 5.16 -7.31
C LEU A 10 -12.33 5.56 -6.09
N ALA A 11 -11.86 6.79 -6.03
CA ALA A 11 -10.97 7.26 -4.97
C ALA A 11 -11.58 7.07 -3.57
N ALA A 12 -12.85 7.44 -3.39
CA ALA A 12 -13.50 7.32 -2.08
C ALA A 12 -13.63 5.86 -1.63
N ASP A 13 -13.97 4.96 -2.54
CA ASP A 13 -14.08 3.54 -2.24
C ASP A 13 -12.71 2.93 -1.93
N PHE A 14 -11.69 3.32 -2.68
CA PHE A 14 -10.32 2.91 -2.45
C PHE A 14 -9.84 3.36 -1.07
N GLU A 15 -10.03 4.62 -0.71
CA GLU A 15 -9.60 5.17 0.58
C GLU A 15 -10.31 4.50 1.75
N ARG A 16 -11.60 4.18 1.60
CA ARG A 16 -12.36 3.46 2.62
C ARG A 16 -11.82 2.06 2.83
N LEU A 17 -11.56 1.33 1.75
CA LEU A 17 -11.02 -0.02 1.83
C LEU A 17 -9.62 -0.01 2.45
N MET A 18 -8.78 0.96 2.10
CA MET A 18 -7.45 1.09 2.68
C MET A 18 -7.49 1.50 4.15
N ALA A 19 -8.48 2.28 4.59
CA ALA A 19 -8.66 2.59 6.00
C ALA A 19 -9.01 1.34 6.81
N GLU A 20 -9.83 0.45 6.26
CA GLU A 20 -10.12 -0.85 6.87
C GLU A 20 -8.87 -1.72 6.94
N ASP A 21 -8.07 -1.73 5.87
CA ASP A 21 -6.80 -2.45 5.83
C ASP A 21 -5.85 -1.97 6.93
N ARG A 22 -5.74 -0.66 7.13
CA ARG A 22 -4.91 -0.09 8.19
C ARG A 22 -5.28 -0.63 9.56
N GLU A 23 -6.58 -0.73 9.86
CA GLU A 23 -7.04 -1.27 11.12
C GLU A 23 -6.67 -2.75 11.30
N ILE A 24 -6.79 -3.53 10.23
CA ILE A 24 -6.41 -4.95 10.25
C ILE A 24 -4.91 -5.09 10.50
N VAL A 25 -4.10 -4.31 9.80
CA VAL A 25 -2.64 -4.32 9.95
C VAL A 25 -2.24 -3.96 11.38
N GLN A 26 -2.82 -2.89 11.93
CA GLN A 26 -2.51 -2.45 13.28
C GLN A 26 -2.87 -3.46 14.36
N ARG A 27 -3.90 -4.27 14.13
CA ARG A 27 -4.33 -5.30 15.09
C ARG A 27 -3.61 -6.62 14.94
N SER A 28 -3.21 -6.97 13.70
CA SER A 28 -2.84 -8.35 13.37
C SER A 28 -1.42 -8.52 12.88
N LEU A 29 -0.75 -7.45 12.45
CA LEU A 29 0.58 -7.53 11.86
C LEU A 29 1.56 -6.68 12.66
N ASP A 30 2.13 -7.27 13.72
CA ASP A 30 3.07 -6.58 14.60
C ASP A 30 4.44 -6.34 13.95
N THR A 31 4.66 -6.86 12.75
CA THR A 31 5.89 -6.64 11.98
C THR A 31 5.82 -5.41 11.07
N MET A 32 4.68 -4.71 11.05
CA MET A 32 4.52 -3.48 10.29
C MET A 32 4.22 -2.31 11.23
N SER A 33 4.88 -1.19 10.99
CA SER A 33 4.64 0.06 11.71
C SER A 33 4.57 1.23 10.74
N GLU A 34 4.10 2.36 11.22
CA GLU A 34 4.05 3.61 10.45
C GLU A 34 3.32 3.48 9.10
N TRP A 35 2.25 2.71 9.09
CA TRP A 35 1.42 2.54 7.91
C TRP A 35 0.80 3.89 7.52
N ARG A 36 1.13 4.39 6.33
CA ARG A 36 0.62 5.67 5.83
C ARG A 36 0.26 5.55 4.36
N LEU A 37 -0.97 5.90 4.05
CA LEU A 37 -1.41 6.03 2.67
C LEU A 37 -1.22 7.49 2.26
N THR A 38 -0.54 7.71 1.14
CA THR A 38 -0.22 9.04 0.65
C THR A 38 -0.71 9.21 -0.79
N ARG A 39 -0.89 10.47 -1.19
CA ARG A 39 -1.06 10.84 -2.59
C ARG A 39 0.19 11.55 -3.06
N PRO A 40 0.65 11.28 -4.29
CA PRO A 40 1.72 12.07 -4.88
C PRO A 40 1.31 13.55 -4.99
N THR A 41 2.27 14.43 -4.72
CA THR A 41 2.08 15.86 -4.89
C THR A 41 2.66 16.30 -6.23
N ASP A 42 2.14 17.38 -6.78
CA ASP A 42 2.61 17.94 -8.04
C ASP A 42 3.86 18.79 -7.78
N VAL A 43 5.02 18.15 -7.84
CA VAL A 43 6.32 18.80 -7.63
C VAL A 43 7.13 18.74 -8.93
N PRO A 44 7.66 19.89 -9.41
CA PRO A 44 8.47 19.89 -10.62
C PRO A 44 9.65 18.91 -10.53
N GLY A 45 9.84 18.14 -11.59
CA GLY A 45 10.90 17.13 -11.66
C GLY A 45 10.56 15.79 -11.01
N GLN A 46 9.42 15.67 -10.35
CA GLN A 46 8.98 14.41 -9.78
C GLN A 46 8.51 13.47 -10.88
N SER A 47 9.00 12.23 -10.83
CA SER A 47 8.54 11.19 -11.74
C SER A 47 8.22 9.94 -10.92
N ILE A 48 6.94 9.69 -10.71
CA ILE A 48 6.43 8.54 -9.97
C ILE A 48 5.60 7.61 -10.84
N GLY A 49 5.68 7.79 -12.16
CA GLY A 49 4.84 7.08 -13.10
C GLY A 49 3.38 7.55 -12.99
N GLN A 50 2.45 6.59 -13.04
CA GLN A 50 1.02 6.88 -13.01
C GLN A 50 0.36 6.47 -11.70
N ALA A 51 1.11 6.48 -10.62
CA ALA A 51 0.56 6.12 -9.31
C ALA A 51 -0.40 7.19 -8.80
N ASP A 52 -1.59 6.79 -8.41
CA ASP A 52 -2.57 7.65 -7.75
C ASP A 52 -2.36 7.69 -6.24
N TYR A 53 -1.84 6.60 -5.67
CA TYR A 53 -1.57 6.47 -4.24
C TYR A 53 -0.28 5.71 -4.00
N VAL A 54 0.39 6.06 -2.91
CA VAL A 54 1.57 5.34 -2.42
C VAL A 54 1.37 5.00 -0.95
N LEU A 55 1.41 3.72 -0.62
CA LEU A 55 1.40 3.23 0.75
C LEU A 55 2.84 3.05 1.21
N ILE A 56 3.18 3.69 2.32
CA ILE A 56 4.49 3.61 2.95
C ILE A 56 4.31 2.99 4.32
N ALA A 57 5.10 1.96 4.62
CA ALA A 57 5.12 1.33 5.93
C ALA A 57 6.53 0.89 6.26
N GLU A 58 6.84 0.85 7.54
CA GLU A 58 8.09 0.30 8.03
C GLU A 58 7.89 -1.17 8.38
N ILE A 59 8.82 -2.02 7.92
CA ILE A 59 8.80 -3.45 8.23
C ILE A 59 9.91 -3.72 9.24
N VAL A 60 9.55 -4.34 10.36
CA VAL A 60 10.50 -4.88 11.32
C VAL A 60 10.49 -6.39 11.18
N GLU A 61 11.65 -7.03 11.28
CA GLU A 61 11.79 -8.48 11.14
C GLU A 61 11.23 -8.99 9.79
N VAL A 62 11.91 -8.67 8.71
CA VAL A 62 11.46 -8.95 7.33
C VAL A 62 11.04 -10.40 7.12
N GLU A 63 11.79 -11.37 7.64
CA GLU A 63 11.48 -12.80 7.47
C GLU A 63 10.15 -13.17 8.13
N ARG A 64 9.90 -12.66 9.32
CA ARG A 64 8.63 -12.90 10.02
C ARG A 64 7.49 -12.17 9.33
N TRP A 65 7.75 -10.97 8.81
CA TRP A 65 6.77 -10.22 8.02
C TRP A 65 6.35 -10.99 6.77
N GLU A 66 7.29 -11.58 6.04
CA GLU A 66 6.96 -12.38 4.85
C GLU A 66 5.99 -13.51 5.19
N GLN A 67 6.18 -14.17 6.33
CA GLN A 67 5.28 -15.23 6.77
C GLN A 67 3.90 -14.72 7.15
N GLN A 68 3.84 -13.57 7.85
CA GLN A 68 2.58 -12.98 8.30
C GLN A 68 1.79 -12.33 7.16
N ALA A 69 2.49 -11.66 6.26
CA ALA A 69 1.87 -10.75 5.31
C ALA A 69 1.39 -11.40 4.03
N THR A 70 1.86 -12.61 3.70
CA THR A 70 1.53 -13.25 2.42
C THR A 70 0.02 -13.37 2.20
N GLU A 71 -0.70 -13.93 3.16
CA GLU A 71 -2.16 -14.07 3.06
C GLU A 71 -2.85 -12.71 3.07
N HIS A 72 -2.36 -11.79 3.90
CA HIS A 72 -2.92 -10.46 4.01
C HIS A 72 -2.80 -9.70 2.68
N ILE A 73 -1.64 -9.73 2.05
CA ILE A 73 -1.39 -9.06 0.77
C ILE A 73 -2.26 -9.69 -0.33
N GLN A 74 -2.40 -11.01 -0.33
CA GLN A 74 -3.25 -11.70 -1.30
C GLN A 74 -4.70 -11.26 -1.14
N ARG A 75 -5.21 -11.20 0.07
CA ARG A 75 -6.57 -10.76 0.36
C ARG A 75 -6.78 -9.31 -0.07
N LEU A 76 -5.84 -8.43 0.28
CA LEU A 76 -5.90 -7.04 -0.13
C LEU A 76 -5.90 -6.91 -1.65
N THR A 77 -5.06 -7.67 -2.34
CA THR A 77 -5.01 -7.70 -3.79
C THR A 77 -6.36 -8.09 -4.39
N ASP A 78 -6.98 -9.14 -3.85
CA ASP A 78 -8.28 -9.61 -4.32
C ASP A 78 -9.38 -8.55 -4.08
N ASP A 79 -9.37 -7.93 -2.90
CA ASP A 79 -10.34 -6.89 -2.55
C ASP A 79 -10.19 -5.63 -3.41
N LEU A 80 -8.98 -5.31 -3.83
CA LEU A 80 -8.70 -4.13 -4.66
C LEU A 80 -8.87 -4.38 -6.16
N ALA A 81 -9.04 -5.62 -6.59
CA ALA A 81 -8.99 -5.99 -8.02
C ALA A 81 -9.97 -5.20 -8.90
N HIS A 82 -11.12 -4.81 -8.36
CA HIS A 82 -12.12 -4.03 -9.09
C HIS A 82 -11.88 -2.51 -9.04
N LEU A 83 -10.99 -2.05 -8.19
CA LEU A 83 -10.69 -0.63 -8.00
C LEU A 83 -9.40 -0.19 -8.68
N VAL A 84 -8.40 -1.08 -8.76
CA VAL A 84 -7.08 -0.71 -9.28
C VAL A 84 -6.81 -1.38 -10.63
N SER A 85 -6.19 -0.63 -11.53
CA SER A 85 -5.75 -1.15 -12.83
C SER A 85 -4.33 -1.72 -12.76
N SER A 86 -3.53 -1.22 -11.82
CA SER A 86 -2.12 -1.60 -11.70
C SER A 86 -1.64 -1.30 -10.29
N ARG A 87 -0.73 -2.13 -9.81
CA ARG A 87 -0.08 -1.95 -8.52
C ARG A 87 1.32 -2.52 -8.52
N GLY A 88 2.14 -2.08 -7.59
CA GLY A 88 3.47 -2.63 -7.39
C GLY A 88 3.91 -2.50 -5.94
N MET A 89 4.92 -3.26 -5.58
CA MET A 89 5.50 -3.23 -4.25
C MET A 89 7.02 -3.30 -4.35
N LEU A 90 7.69 -2.53 -3.49
CA LEU A 90 9.14 -2.56 -3.37
C LEU A 90 9.49 -2.59 -1.89
N VAL A 91 10.30 -3.54 -1.50
CA VAL A 91 10.86 -3.61 -0.15
C VAL A 91 12.31 -3.13 -0.22
N VAL A 92 12.65 -2.15 0.59
CA VAL A 92 13.98 -1.53 0.57
C VAL A 92 14.63 -1.63 1.94
N ARG A 93 15.96 -1.59 1.93
CA ARG A 93 16.76 -1.60 3.16
C ARG A 93 17.61 -0.33 3.20
N PRO A 94 17.63 0.40 4.33
CA PRO A 94 18.54 1.53 4.45
C PRO A 94 20.00 1.07 4.37
N VAL A 95 20.83 1.83 3.68
CA VAL A 95 22.28 1.58 3.58
C VAL A 95 23.13 2.68 4.19
N LEU A 96 22.51 3.76 4.64
CA LEU A 96 23.16 4.89 5.33
C LEU A 96 22.37 5.26 6.58
#